data_61e4db57e061a7809498a591a8554c5a
#
_entry.id   61e4db57e061a7809498a591a8554c5a
#
_cell.length_a   1.000
_cell.length_b   1.000
_cell.length_c   1.000
_cell.angle_alpha   90.00
_cell.angle_beta   90.00
_cell.angle_gamma   90.00
#
_symmetry.space_group_name_H-M   'P 1'
#
loop_
_entity.id
_entity.type
_entity.pdbx_description
1 polymer ?
#
loop_
_entity_poly.entity_id
_entity_poly.type
_entity_poly.pdbx_seq_one_letter_code
_entity_poly.pdbx_strand_id
1 'polypeptide(L)'
;MSRDEDKENYASIEEQKRIIQDYATSRNWTISDFYIDDNVSGYTFNRPAFSKMIEKVKGGKIDVVIAKDLSRIGRHNGRVLVLIDEFKNIQKNLILVSEMGGTYDVLNDRDDTIGITTWFNERYVKDCSRKTRDHMYSKQKTGRLIMGNYYGYIKDPEDITKLYVDEELRPVIELIYKLYTEEGIGRKKICDILNSKYNYPTPSVYYQMKHLERGRIYKHPVQKLWSTYMVRNILENDVYCGTLRTHKKKTVSIRGKAIKLPEEEHFVFENHHEAIISKETFNLAQEIRKRKLNTKSTSSTRKRNYYFSGLCRCGDCGFGVSGITITRKQSQKGYECSQYRTYGKARCKWRGQPGSPARRASQQRSRNS
;
A
#
# COMPACT_ATOMS: atom_id res chain seq x y z
N MET A 1 -4.40 3.04 12.99
CA MET A 1 -3.75 3.88 14.02
C MET A 1 -4.84 4.69 14.69
N SER A 2 -4.95 4.59 16.01
CA SER A 2 -5.97 5.26 16.80
C SER A 2 -5.62 6.75 17.00
N ARG A 3 -6.60 7.57 17.40
CA ARG A 3 -6.37 8.97 17.79
C ARG A 3 -5.33 9.10 18.93
N ASP A 4 -5.11 8.06 19.71
CA ASP A 4 -4.18 8.05 20.83
C ASP A 4 -2.72 7.94 20.36
N GLU A 5 -2.43 7.15 19.31
CA GLU A 5 -1.09 7.07 18.72
C GLU A 5 -0.63 8.38 18.07
N ASP A 6 -1.55 9.15 17.46
CA ASP A 6 -1.23 10.48 16.94
C ASP A 6 -0.91 11.47 18.08
N LYS A 7 -1.62 11.40 19.22
CA LYS A 7 -1.34 12.24 20.41
C LYS A 7 -0.01 11.91 21.08
N GLU A 8 0.32 10.61 21.23
CA GLU A 8 1.61 10.17 21.77
C GLU A 8 2.78 10.61 20.89
N ASN A 9 2.63 10.54 19.56
CA ASN A 9 3.65 11.01 18.62
C ASN A 9 3.84 12.53 18.68
N TYR A 10 2.76 13.31 18.80
CA TYR A 10 2.85 14.76 18.97
C TYR A 10 3.55 15.13 20.28
N ALA A 11 3.19 14.51 21.39
CA ALA A 11 3.86 14.72 22.67
C ALA A 11 5.37 14.39 22.61
N SER A 12 5.73 13.33 21.87
CA SER A 12 7.12 12.94 21.64
C SER A 12 7.91 13.96 20.79
N ILE A 13 7.28 14.58 19.77
CA ILE A 13 7.93 15.60 18.93
C ILE A 13 8.13 16.89 19.72
N GLU A 14 7.14 17.33 20.48
CA GLU A 14 7.24 18.53 21.31
C GLU A 14 8.31 18.38 22.40
N GLU A 15 8.41 17.21 23.01
CA GLU A 15 9.47 16.93 23.98
C GLU A 15 10.87 16.96 23.33
N GLN A 16 11.02 16.46 22.12
CA GLN A 16 12.29 16.56 21.39
C GLN A 16 12.64 18.01 21.04
N LYS A 17 11.67 18.82 20.63
CA LYS A 17 11.88 20.25 20.39
C LYS A 17 12.35 20.95 21.65
N ARG A 18 11.70 20.68 22.80
CA ARG A 18 12.07 21.26 24.08
C ARG A 18 13.52 20.97 24.46
N ILE A 19 13.94 19.69 24.36
CA ILE A 19 15.32 19.28 24.63
C ILE A 19 16.31 20.05 23.74
N ILE A 20 16.02 20.21 22.47
CA ILE A 20 16.87 20.91 21.50
C ILE A 20 16.90 22.44 21.82
N GLN A 21 15.74 23.02 22.17
CA GLN A 21 15.63 24.44 22.55
C GLN A 21 16.41 24.75 23.82
N ASP A 22 16.26 23.92 24.85
CA ASP A 22 16.97 24.07 26.12
C ASP A 22 18.50 24.02 25.90
N TYR A 23 18.95 23.07 25.07
CA TYR A 23 20.36 22.96 24.71
C TYR A 23 20.88 24.18 23.93
N ALA A 24 20.14 24.64 22.92
CA ALA A 24 20.52 25.81 22.13
C ALA A 24 20.56 27.10 23.00
N THR A 25 19.54 27.27 23.87
CA THR A 25 19.45 28.39 24.78
C THR A 25 20.63 28.43 25.78
N SER A 26 21.00 27.26 26.32
CA SER A 26 22.16 27.17 27.23
C SER A 26 23.51 27.60 26.61
N ARG A 27 23.56 27.58 25.25
CA ARG A 27 24.72 28.00 24.46
C ARG A 27 24.59 29.37 23.80
N ASN A 28 23.52 30.10 24.09
CA ASN A 28 23.17 31.38 23.47
C ASN A 28 23.06 31.26 21.92
N TRP A 29 22.56 30.14 21.40
CA TRP A 29 22.36 29.92 19.98
C TRP A 29 20.92 30.21 19.57
N THR A 30 20.78 30.80 18.38
CA THR A 30 19.46 31.03 17.77
C THR A 30 19.10 29.89 16.84
N ILE A 31 17.94 29.27 17.05
CA ILE A 31 17.43 28.22 16.16
C ILE A 31 16.82 28.90 14.94
N SER A 32 17.33 28.56 13.77
CA SER A 32 16.83 29.10 12.49
C SER A 32 15.56 28.38 11.98
N ASP A 33 15.46 27.08 12.16
CA ASP A 33 14.34 26.28 11.66
C ASP A 33 14.28 24.90 12.34
N PHE A 34 13.08 24.27 12.32
CA PHE A 34 12.87 22.87 12.71
C PHE A 34 12.49 22.02 11.53
N TYR A 35 13.20 20.92 11.33
CA TYR A 35 12.95 19.95 10.25
C TYR A 35 12.30 18.69 10.81
N ILE A 36 11.03 18.52 10.54
CA ILE A 36 10.21 17.44 11.11
C ILE A 36 9.67 16.56 9.98
N ASP A 37 9.98 15.28 10.03
CA ASP A 37 9.41 14.25 9.17
C ASP A 37 8.54 13.32 10.02
N ASP A 38 7.25 13.61 10.13
CA ASP A 38 6.31 12.78 10.89
C ASP A 38 5.96 11.49 10.14
N ASN A 39 5.86 10.37 10.88
CA ASN A 39 5.52 9.05 10.35
C ASN A 39 6.45 8.50 9.24
N VAL A 40 7.66 9.04 9.12
CA VAL A 40 8.68 8.56 8.17
C VAL A 40 9.72 7.71 8.90
N SER A 41 10.01 6.53 8.35
CA SER A 41 10.98 5.64 8.98
C SER A 41 12.41 6.13 8.86
N GLY A 42 13.12 6.14 9.96
CA GLY A 42 14.55 6.43 10.01
C GLY A 42 15.48 5.43 9.28
N TYR A 43 14.95 4.31 8.78
CA TYR A 43 15.72 3.35 7.97
C TYR A 43 15.88 3.80 6.51
N THR A 44 14.96 4.61 5.99
CA THR A 44 15.04 5.19 4.65
C THR A 44 15.41 6.67 4.76
N PHE A 45 16.34 7.14 3.92
CA PHE A 45 16.73 8.55 3.84
C PHE A 45 15.82 9.37 2.90
N ASN A 46 14.73 8.79 2.39
CA ASN A 46 13.72 9.52 1.62
C ASN A 46 12.78 10.27 2.59
N ARG A 47 13.30 11.36 3.17
CA ARG A 47 12.67 12.22 4.17
C ARG A 47 12.71 13.65 3.64
N PRO A 48 11.56 14.23 3.23
CA PRO A 48 11.55 15.53 2.55
C PRO A 48 12.12 16.68 3.39
N ALA A 49 11.76 16.74 4.69
CA ALA A 49 12.28 17.79 5.57
C ALA A 49 13.78 17.60 5.84
N PHE A 50 14.21 16.37 6.08
CA PHE A 50 15.62 16.04 6.26
C PHE A 50 16.45 16.38 5.01
N SER A 51 15.95 16.06 3.81
CA SER A 51 16.66 16.37 2.55
C SER A 51 16.83 17.88 2.36
N LYS A 52 15.80 18.68 2.64
CA LYS A 52 15.88 20.16 2.60
C LYS A 52 16.90 20.70 3.61
N MET A 53 16.98 20.11 4.81
CA MET A 53 17.98 20.47 5.81
C MET A 53 19.40 20.23 5.26
N ILE A 54 19.66 19.04 4.72
CA ILE A 54 20.98 18.70 4.17
C ILE A 54 21.36 19.63 3.00
N GLU A 55 20.42 19.98 2.12
CA GLU A 55 20.67 20.96 1.05
C GLU A 55 21.09 22.33 1.61
N LYS A 56 20.43 22.82 2.67
CA LYS A 56 20.80 24.09 3.32
C LYS A 56 22.15 24.01 4.01
N VAL A 57 22.51 22.88 4.62
CA VAL A 57 23.82 22.63 5.21
C VAL A 57 24.91 22.67 4.13
N LYS A 58 24.74 21.92 3.04
CA LYS A 58 25.68 21.91 1.90
C LYS A 58 25.77 23.28 1.21
N GLY A 59 24.68 24.04 1.20
CA GLY A 59 24.65 25.41 0.67
C GLY A 59 25.20 26.48 1.62
N GLY A 60 25.79 26.09 2.78
CA GLY A 60 26.40 27.01 3.72
C GLY A 60 25.45 27.90 4.52
N LYS A 61 24.14 27.60 4.48
CA LYS A 61 23.11 28.39 5.19
C LYS A 61 22.90 27.91 6.64
N ILE A 62 23.39 26.74 6.99
CA ILE A 62 23.32 26.13 8.31
C ILE A 62 24.74 25.68 8.70
N ASP A 63 25.18 26.05 9.88
CA ASP A 63 26.49 25.67 10.40
C ASP A 63 26.42 24.51 11.39
N VAL A 64 25.31 24.43 12.13
CA VAL A 64 25.10 23.42 13.16
C VAL A 64 23.74 22.79 13.02
N VAL A 65 23.70 21.46 13.03
CA VAL A 65 22.47 20.64 13.11
C VAL A 65 22.42 20.00 14.49
N ILE A 66 21.28 20.11 15.16
CA ILE A 66 21.06 19.50 16.46
C ILE A 66 19.99 18.45 16.38
N ALA A 67 20.24 17.27 16.91
CA ALA A 67 19.25 16.21 17.07
C ALA A 67 19.28 15.65 18.49
N LYS A 68 18.17 15.06 18.94
CA LYS A 68 18.11 14.44 20.26
C LYS A 68 19.13 13.30 20.36
N ASP A 69 19.06 12.37 19.43
CA ASP A 69 19.89 11.18 19.38
C ASP A 69 20.14 10.73 17.92
N LEU A 70 21.07 9.81 17.73
CA LEU A 70 21.46 9.31 16.42
C LEU A 70 20.32 8.62 15.66
N SER A 71 19.34 8.04 16.35
CA SER A 71 18.21 7.38 15.71
C SER A 71 17.30 8.37 14.95
N ARG A 72 17.35 9.68 15.29
CA ARG A 72 16.64 10.75 14.59
C ARG A 72 17.30 11.09 13.26
N ILE A 73 18.60 10.99 13.21
CA ILE A 73 19.38 11.15 11.95
C ILE A 73 19.11 9.96 11.03
N GLY A 74 19.28 8.73 11.53
CA GLY A 74 18.99 7.54 10.74
C GLY A 74 19.25 6.24 11.47
N ARG A 75 18.73 5.14 10.94
CA ARG A 75 18.88 3.78 11.49
C ARG A 75 19.63 2.83 10.54
N HIS A 76 20.23 3.38 9.49
CA HIS A 76 21.04 2.61 8.55
C HIS A 76 22.52 2.97 8.74
N ASN A 77 23.27 2.07 9.36
CA ASN A 77 24.65 2.31 9.81
C ASN A 77 25.52 2.97 8.72
N GLY A 78 25.67 2.31 7.58
CA GLY A 78 26.55 2.82 6.51
C GLY A 78 26.19 4.23 6.02
N ARG A 79 24.90 4.56 5.92
CA ARG A 79 24.46 5.90 5.48
C ARG A 79 24.65 6.97 6.55
N VAL A 80 24.49 6.61 7.81
CA VAL A 80 24.72 7.54 8.92
C VAL A 80 26.20 7.86 9.03
N LEU A 81 27.08 6.88 8.93
CA LEU A 81 28.53 7.09 8.93
C LEU A 81 29.00 7.96 7.75
N VAL A 82 28.50 7.68 6.53
CA VAL A 82 28.80 8.53 5.36
C VAL A 82 28.32 9.96 5.59
N LEU A 83 27.15 10.17 6.18
CA LEU A 83 26.66 11.51 6.50
C LEU A 83 27.54 12.22 7.53
N ILE A 84 27.97 11.52 8.57
CA ILE A 84 28.91 12.07 9.57
C ILE A 84 30.22 12.51 8.90
N ASP A 85 30.76 11.67 8.02
CA ASP A 85 31.95 12.01 7.25
C ASP A 85 31.74 13.21 6.32
N GLU A 86 30.56 13.30 5.68
CA GLU A 86 30.19 14.49 4.90
C GLU A 86 30.18 15.76 5.76
N PHE A 87 29.60 15.74 6.97
CA PHE A 87 29.60 16.87 7.88
C PHE A 87 31.03 17.28 8.28
N LYS A 88 31.88 16.31 8.61
CA LYS A 88 33.30 16.55 8.92
C LYS A 88 34.04 17.21 7.73
N ASN A 89 33.83 16.69 6.53
CA ASN A 89 34.51 17.17 5.32
C ASN A 89 34.13 18.62 4.95
N ILE A 90 32.87 19.01 5.16
CA ILE A 90 32.41 20.39 4.90
C ILE A 90 32.54 21.33 6.12
N GLN A 91 33.18 20.85 7.18
CA GLN A 91 33.38 21.61 8.45
C GLN A 91 32.06 22.18 9.04
N LYS A 92 30.99 21.38 8.94
CA LYS A 92 29.70 21.67 9.59
C LYS A 92 29.48 20.72 10.75
N ASN A 93 28.80 21.19 11.79
CA ASN A 93 28.67 20.41 13.00
C ASN A 93 27.33 19.69 13.08
N LEU A 94 27.35 18.46 13.62
CA LEU A 94 26.18 17.70 14.01
C LEU A 94 26.29 17.37 15.51
N ILE A 95 25.32 17.83 16.28
CA ILE A 95 25.31 17.64 17.73
C ILE A 95 24.14 16.75 18.11
N LEU A 96 24.41 15.72 18.90
CA LEU A 96 23.43 14.79 19.47
C LEU A 96 23.34 15.05 20.96
N VAL A 97 22.20 15.58 21.45
CA VAL A 97 22.09 16.14 22.80
C VAL A 97 21.95 15.07 23.88
N SER A 98 21.40 13.92 23.53
CA SER A 98 21.11 12.86 24.50
C SER A 98 21.56 11.48 23.96
N GLU A 99 22.80 11.42 23.42
CA GLU A 99 23.38 10.16 22.96
C GLU A 99 24.10 9.47 24.13
N MET A 100 23.73 8.21 24.40
CA MET A 100 24.34 7.38 25.46
C MET A 100 24.53 8.08 26.83
N GLY A 101 23.57 8.97 27.19
CA GLY A 101 23.61 9.70 28.46
C GLY A 101 24.46 10.96 28.47
N GLY A 102 24.94 11.41 27.31
CA GLY A 102 25.72 12.63 27.16
C GLY A 102 25.44 13.36 25.84
N THR A 103 26.17 14.45 25.63
CA THR A 103 26.17 15.18 24.34
C THR A 103 27.33 14.69 23.48
N TYR A 104 27.07 14.44 22.22
CA TYR A 104 28.07 14.08 21.22
C TYR A 104 28.18 15.19 20.16
N ASP A 105 29.39 15.64 19.90
CA ASP A 105 29.73 16.68 18.92
C ASP A 105 30.64 16.12 17.85
N VAL A 106 30.10 16.02 16.59
CA VAL A 106 30.77 15.34 15.48
C VAL A 106 32.14 15.94 15.11
N LEU A 107 32.33 17.26 15.30
CA LEU A 107 33.61 17.91 14.98
C LEU A 107 34.62 17.85 16.15
N ASN A 108 34.14 17.89 17.37
CA ASN A 108 35.01 18.09 18.54
C ASN A 108 35.26 16.80 19.33
N ASP A 109 34.31 15.84 19.29
CA ASP A 109 34.49 14.58 20.00
C ASP A 109 35.30 13.57 19.15
N ARG A 110 36.32 13.02 19.79
CA ARG A 110 37.21 12.00 19.22
C ARG A 110 36.69 10.57 19.49
N ASP A 111 35.46 10.45 19.95
CA ASP A 111 34.92 9.17 20.41
C ASP A 111 34.46 8.29 19.25
N ASP A 112 35.11 7.12 19.09
CA ASP A 112 34.77 6.12 18.07
C ASP A 112 33.49 5.30 18.40
N THR A 113 32.81 5.59 19.50
CA THR A 113 31.61 4.84 19.95
C THR A 113 30.42 5.01 19.01
N ILE A 114 30.40 6.05 18.19
CA ILE A 114 29.32 6.28 17.22
C ILE A 114 29.18 5.13 16.21
N GLY A 115 30.29 4.54 15.77
CA GLY A 115 30.28 3.38 14.92
C GLY A 115 29.58 2.19 15.56
N ILE A 116 29.84 1.97 16.84
CA ILE A 116 29.24 0.92 17.65
C ILE A 116 27.74 1.21 17.85
N THR A 117 27.37 2.43 18.20
CA THR A 117 25.96 2.84 18.42
C THR A 117 25.13 2.70 17.13
N THR A 118 25.66 3.12 15.99
CA THR A 118 24.96 2.96 14.71
C THR A 118 24.80 1.49 14.35
N TRP A 119 25.81 0.65 14.61
CA TRP A 119 25.73 -0.79 14.41
C TRP A 119 24.67 -1.42 15.31
N PHE A 120 24.60 -1.06 16.60
CA PHE A 120 23.56 -1.55 17.52
C PHE A 120 22.16 -1.14 17.04
N ASN A 121 21.95 0.10 16.65
CA ASN A 121 20.67 0.60 16.14
C ASN A 121 20.21 -0.17 14.90
N GLU A 122 21.11 -0.44 13.95
CA GLU A 122 20.79 -1.25 12.78
C GLU A 122 20.51 -2.70 13.14
N ARG A 123 21.31 -3.27 14.03
CA ARG A 123 21.14 -4.64 14.52
C ARG A 123 19.80 -4.83 15.22
N TYR A 124 19.41 -3.88 16.07
CA TYR A 124 18.12 -3.90 16.75
C TYR A 124 16.95 -3.92 15.76
N VAL A 125 16.97 -3.05 14.73
CA VAL A 125 15.92 -3.04 13.69
C VAL A 125 15.86 -4.37 12.92
N LYS A 126 17.02 -4.96 12.59
CA LYS A 126 17.09 -6.27 11.94
C LYS A 126 16.52 -7.38 12.83
N ASP A 127 16.85 -7.38 14.11
CA ASP A 127 16.36 -8.37 15.07
C ASP A 127 14.85 -8.23 15.30
N CYS A 128 14.32 -7.04 15.48
CA CYS A 128 12.88 -6.81 15.58
C CYS A 128 12.16 -7.29 14.31
N SER A 129 12.70 -6.99 13.14
CA SER A 129 12.13 -7.43 11.86
C SER A 129 12.17 -8.96 11.73
N ARG A 130 13.25 -9.61 12.16
CA ARG A 130 13.38 -11.07 12.17
C ARG A 130 12.36 -11.69 13.11
N LYS A 131 12.32 -11.28 14.37
CA LYS A 131 11.37 -11.77 15.38
C LYS A 131 9.92 -11.62 14.93
N THR A 132 9.57 -10.48 14.33
CA THR A 132 8.22 -10.25 13.80
C THR A 132 7.90 -11.22 12.65
N ARG A 133 8.84 -11.44 11.73
CA ARG A 133 8.67 -12.40 10.63
C ARG A 133 8.54 -13.83 11.12
N ASP A 134 9.36 -14.23 12.06
CA ASP A 134 9.36 -15.59 12.64
C ASP A 134 8.03 -15.84 13.39
N HIS A 135 7.55 -14.85 14.14
CA HIS A 135 6.24 -14.90 14.79
C HIS A 135 5.09 -14.98 13.78
N MET A 136 5.11 -14.15 12.73
CA MET A 136 4.11 -14.22 11.66
C MET A 136 4.16 -15.56 10.93
N TYR A 137 5.35 -16.06 10.62
CA TYR A 137 5.52 -17.37 9.98
C TYR A 137 4.97 -18.51 10.83
N SER A 138 5.27 -18.51 12.14
CA SER A 138 4.73 -19.49 13.08
C SER A 138 3.20 -19.47 13.12
N LYS A 139 2.59 -18.28 13.19
CA LYS A 139 1.13 -18.15 13.12
C LYS A 139 0.55 -18.59 11.77
N GLN A 140 1.24 -18.31 10.66
CA GLN A 140 0.83 -18.78 9.34
C GLN A 140 0.88 -20.32 9.25
N LYS A 141 1.92 -20.94 9.79
CA LYS A 141 2.12 -22.39 9.81
C LYS A 141 1.08 -23.13 10.67
N THR A 142 0.50 -22.47 11.66
CA THR A 142 -0.51 -23.05 12.56
C THR A 142 -1.96 -22.67 12.17
N GLY A 143 -2.17 -21.95 11.07
CA GLY A 143 -3.50 -21.48 10.66
C GLY A 143 -4.08 -20.36 11.55
N ARG A 144 -3.31 -19.86 12.52
CA ARG A 144 -3.77 -18.83 13.47
C ARG A 144 -3.60 -17.40 12.97
N LEU A 145 -3.31 -17.19 11.68
CA LEU A 145 -3.14 -15.87 11.11
C LEU A 145 -4.11 -15.64 9.97
N ILE A 146 -5.17 -14.91 10.25
CA ILE A 146 -6.11 -14.44 9.26
C ILE A 146 -5.68 -13.04 8.79
N MET A 147 -5.00 -12.99 7.63
CA MET A 147 -4.52 -11.76 7.04
C MET A 147 -5.65 -11.02 6.33
N GLY A 148 -5.92 -9.80 6.76
CA GLY A 148 -6.92 -8.92 6.13
C GLY A 148 -8.36 -9.26 6.52
N ASN A 149 -9.28 -8.62 5.82
CA ASN A 149 -10.72 -8.84 5.96
C ASN A 149 -11.23 -9.52 4.70
N TYR A 150 -12.09 -10.51 4.85
CA TYR A 150 -12.75 -11.20 3.75
C TYR A 150 -14.20 -10.74 3.67
N TYR A 151 -14.60 -10.26 2.52
CA TYR A 151 -15.98 -9.83 2.27
C TYR A 151 -16.91 -11.05 2.38
N GLY A 152 -17.96 -10.98 3.18
CA GLY A 152 -18.81 -12.13 3.51
C GLY A 152 -18.41 -12.87 4.81
N TYR A 153 -17.35 -12.40 5.48
CA TYR A 153 -16.94 -12.94 6.78
C TYR A 153 -16.64 -11.86 7.80
N ILE A 154 -16.94 -12.16 9.05
CA ILE A 154 -16.67 -11.35 10.25
C ILE A 154 -15.64 -12.09 11.11
N LYS A 155 -14.65 -11.36 11.62
CA LYS A 155 -13.72 -11.89 12.62
C LYS A 155 -14.34 -11.84 14.00
N ASP A 156 -14.07 -12.87 14.80
CA ASP A 156 -14.44 -12.87 16.20
C ASP A 156 -13.75 -11.67 16.91
N PRO A 157 -14.50 -10.90 17.73
CA PRO A 157 -13.92 -9.80 18.50
C PRO A 157 -12.89 -10.25 19.55
N GLU A 158 -13.08 -11.44 20.14
CA GLU A 158 -12.21 -12.00 21.18
C GLU A 158 -11.08 -12.85 20.60
N ASP A 159 -11.35 -13.56 19.51
CA ASP A 159 -10.38 -14.42 18.83
C ASP A 159 -10.31 -14.10 17.33
N ILE A 160 -9.46 -13.16 16.96
CA ILE A 160 -9.25 -12.72 15.58
C ILE A 160 -8.78 -13.84 14.63
N THR A 161 -8.52 -15.05 15.17
CA THR A 161 -8.17 -16.24 14.37
C THR A 161 -9.39 -16.99 13.88
N LYS A 162 -10.59 -16.65 14.33
CA LYS A 162 -11.85 -17.26 13.91
C LYS A 162 -12.60 -16.37 12.92
N LEU A 163 -13.24 -17.00 11.95
CA LEU A 163 -14.11 -16.37 10.97
C LEU A 163 -15.53 -16.92 11.10
N TYR A 164 -16.49 -16.03 11.16
CA TYR A 164 -17.90 -16.34 11.06
C TYR A 164 -18.49 -15.79 9.77
N VAL A 165 -19.48 -16.47 9.23
CA VAL A 165 -20.17 -15.99 8.03
C VAL A 165 -20.98 -14.75 8.37
N ASP A 166 -20.89 -13.76 7.51
CA ASP A 166 -21.76 -12.57 7.55
C ASP A 166 -23.03 -12.88 6.76
N GLU A 167 -24.12 -13.15 7.47
CA GLU A 167 -25.38 -13.55 6.86
C GLU A 167 -25.99 -12.44 5.96
N GLU A 168 -25.66 -11.18 6.20
CA GLU A 168 -26.09 -10.07 5.34
C GLU A 168 -25.41 -10.14 3.96
N LEU A 169 -24.20 -10.66 3.91
CA LEU A 169 -23.36 -10.72 2.69
C LEU A 169 -23.33 -12.12 2.05
N ARG A 170 -23.78 -13.18 2.74
CA ARG A 170 -23.88 -14.54 2.18
C ARG A 170 -24.60 -14.57 0.82
N PRO A 171 -25.80 -13.92 0.66
CA PRO A 171 -26.52 -13.97 -0.61
C PRO A 171 -25.76 -13.35 -1.78
N VAL A 172 -24.91 -12.36 -1.52
CA VAL A 172 -24.08 -11.71 -2.56
C VAL A 172 -23.05 -12.69 -3.10
N ILE A 173 -22.39 -13.42 -2.21
CA ILE A 173 -21.34 -14.40 -2.58
C ILE A 173 -21.97 -15.56 -3.36
N GLU A 174 -23.07 -16.13 -2.84
CA GLU A 174 -23.81 -17.20 -3.50
C GLU A 174 -24.29 -16.79 -4.89
N LEU A 175 -24.86 -15.58 -5.02
CA LEU A 175 -25.29 -15.05 -6.30
C LEU A 175 -24.13 -14.93 -7.30
N ILE A 176 -22.97 -14.42 -6.90
CA ILE A 176 -21.78 -14.28 -7.77
C ILE A 176 -21.34 -15.64 -8.28
N TYR A 177 -21.29 -16.66 -7.42
CA TYR A 177 -20.92 -18.02 -7.81
C TYR A 177 -21.97 -18.65 -8.72
N LYS A 178 -23.25 -18.54 -8.38
CA LYS A 178 -24.36 -19.05 -9.20
C LYS A 178 -24.34 -18.48 -10.62
N LEU A 179 -24.26 -17.15 -10.75
CA LEU A 179 -24.17 -16.49 -12.06
C LEU A 179 -22.94 -16.94 -12.86
N TYR A 180 -21.83 -17.23 -12.19
CA TYR A 180 -20.58 -17.61 -12.86
C TYR A 180 -20.54 -19.09 -13.26
N THR A 181 -21.00 -20.00 -12.38
CA THR A 181 -20.89 -21.47 -12.57
C THR A 181 -22.11 -22.06 -13.27
N GLU A 182 -23.32 -21.69 -12.87
CA GLU A 182 -24.56 -22.26 -13.42
C GLU A 182 -24.99 -21.53 -14.69
N GLU A 183 -25.01 -20.18 -14.65
CA GLU A 183 -25.47 -19.40 -15.80
C GLU A 183 -24.33 -19.03 -16.78
N GLY A 184 -23.07 -19.39 -16.49
CA GLY A 184 -21.92 -19.19 -17.37
C GLY A 184 -21.57 -17.71 -17.64
N ILE A 185 -22.14 -16.78 -16.86
CA ILE A 185 -22.03 -15.34 -17.07
C ILE A 185 -20.60 -14.86 -16.83
N GLY A 186 -20.11 -14.00 -17.72
CA GLY A 186 -18.78 -13.40 -17.59
C GLY A 186 -18.70 -12.33 -16.50
N ARG A 187 -17.53 -12.20 -15.84
CA ARG A 187 -17.30 -11.27 -14.73
C ARG A 187 -17.80 -9.84 -14.96
N LYS A 188 -17.65 -9.29 -16.18
CA LYS A 188 -18.13 -7.94 -16.49
C LYS A 188 -19.65 -7.85 -16.42
N LYS A 189 -20.35 -8.83 -17.01
CA LYS A 189 -21.81 -8.87 -16.99
C LYS A 189 -22.35 -9.12 -15.56
N ILE A 190 -21.62 -9.88 -14.72
CA ILE A 190 -21.93 -10.03 -13.29
C ILE A 190 -21.84 -8.66 -12.60
N CYS A 191 -20.79 -7.88 -12.85
CA CYS A 191 -20.69 -6.53 -12.28
C CYS A 191 -21.84 -5.62 -12.74
N ASP A 192 -22.22 -5.70 -14.03
CA ASP A 192 -23.33 -4.90 -14.58
C ASP A 192 -24.67 -5.29 -13.90
N ILE A 193 -24.90 -6.58 -13.64
CA ILE A 193 -26.06 -7.09 -12.91
C ILE A 193 -26.07 -6.60 -11.47
N LEU A 194 -24.94 -6.73 -10.74
CA LEU A 194 -24.81 -6.25 -9.35
C LEU A 194 -25.01 -4.74 -9.23
N ASN A 195 -24.55 -3.98 -10.20
CA ASN A 195 -24.66 -2.53 -10.22
C ASN A 195 -26.03 -1.99 -10.63
N SER A 196 -26.80 -2.76 -11.43
CA SER A 196 -28.08 -2.29 -11.98
C SER A 196 -29.30 -2.91 -11.31
N LYS A 197 -29.22 -4.17 -10.90
CA LYS A 197 -30.38 -4.94 -10.44
C LYS A 197 -30.39 -5.15 -8.94
N TYR A 198 -29.22 -5.19 -8.31
CA TYR A 198 -29.08 -5.44 -6.88
C TYR A 198 -28.36 -4.27 -6.21
N ASN A 199 -28.82 -3.90 -5.00
CA ASN A 199 -28.22 -2.81 -4.23
C ASN A 199 -27.25 -3.32 -3.15
N TYR A 200 -26.49 -4.36 -3.48
CA TYR A 200 -25.50 -4.89 -2.54
C TYR A 200 -24.30 -3.96 -2.42
N PRO A 201 -23.83 -3.66 -1.18
CA PRO A 201 -22.68 -2.82 -0.98
C PRO A 201 -21.42 -3.50 -1.57
N THR A 202 -20.56 -2.71 -2.20
CA THR A 202 -19.24 -3.21 -2.58
C THR A 202 -18.38 -3.46 -1.34
N PRO A 203 -17.31 -4.28 -1.42
CA PRO A 203 -16.42 -4.50 -0.27
C PRO A 203 -15.92 -3.21 0.37
N SER A 204 -15.57 -2.18 -0.43
CA SER A 204 -15.08 -0.91 0.09
C SER A 204 -16.16 -0.07 0.78
N VAL A 205 -17.40 -0.10 0.28
CA VAL A 205 -18.55 0.56 0.92
C VAL A 205 -18.88 -0.14 2.23
N TYR A 206 -18.95 -1.47 2.22
CA TYR A 206 -19.23 -2.26 3.42
C TYR A 206 -18.21 -1.98 4.54
N TYR A 207 -16.91 -2.04 4.23
CA TYR A 207 -15.89 -1.74 5.23
C TYR A 207 -15.90 -0.29 5.69
N GLN A 208 -16.24 0.66 4.81
CA GLN A 208 -16.44 2.05 5.22
C GLN A 208 -17.58 2.16 6.25
N MET A 209 -18.73 1.51 5.99
CA MET A 209 -19.86 1.51 6.91
C MET A 209 -19.47 0.92 8.28
N LYS A 210 -18.82 -0.25 8.28
CA LYS A 210 -18.36 -0.89 9.53
C LYS A 210 -17.30 -0.08 10.29
N HIS A 211 -16.46 0.70 9.60
CA HIS A 211 -15.54 1.65 10.25
C HIS A 211 -16.28 2.83 10.89
N LEU A 212 -17.27 3.39 10.20
CA LEU A 212 -18.10 4.49 10.72
C LEU A 212 -18.92 4.06 11.92
N GLU A 213 -19.54 2.87 11.89
CA GLU A 213 -20.26 2.30 13.04
C GLU A 213 -19.38 2.20 14.30
N ARG A 214 -18.08 1.95 14.12
CA ARG A 214 -17.09 1.89 15.21
C ARG A 214 -16.46 3.25 15.54
N GLY A 215 -16.98 4.36 15.02
CA GLY A 215 -16.45 5.71 15.21
C GLY A 215 -15.07 5.94 14.60
N ARG A 216 -14.65 5.12 13.62
CA ARG A 216 -13.32 5.19 12.98
C ARG A 216 -13.41 5.80 11.59
N ILE A 217 -12.36 6.55 11.20
CA ILE A 217 -12.26 7.13 9.86
C ILE A 217 -11.72 6.06 8.89
N TYR A 218 -12.44 5.83 7.80
CA TYR A 218 -11.98 4.96 6.72
C TYR A 218 -11.06 5.74 5.77
N LYS A 219 -9.77 5.41 5.76
CA LYS A 219 -8.72 6.17 5.04
C LYS A 219 -8.52 5.72 3.57
N HIS A 220 -9.22 4.70 3.09
CA HIS A 220 -9.03 4.18 1.73
C HIS A 220 -10.06 4.73 0.75
N PRO A 221 -9.73 4.83 -0.56
CA PRO A 221 -10.70 5.22 -1.58
C PRO A 221 -11.89 4.27 -1.63
N VAL A 222 -13.10 4.82 -1.64
CA VAL A 222 -14.34 4.05 -1.66
C VAL A 222 -14.85 3.91 -3.09
N GLN A 223 -14.94 2.68 -3.56
CA GLN A 223 -15.53 2.34 -4.85
C GLN A 223 -16.99 1.93 -4.67
N LYS A 224 -17.91 2.78 -5.12
CA LYS A 224 -19.35 2.53 -4.99
C LYS A 224 -19.90 1.49 -5.97
N LEU A 225 -19.19 1.23 -7.05
CA LEU A 225 -19.61 0.28 -8.10
C LEU A 225 -18.76 -0.99 -8.09
N TRP A 226 -19.41 -2.12 -8.29
CA TRP A 226 -18.75 -3.41 -8.48
C TRP A 226 -17.85 -3.40 -9.69
N SER A 227 -16.64 -3.93 -9.54
CA SER A 227 -15.65 -4.04 -10.60
C SER A 227 -15.29 -5.50 -10.87
N THR A 228 -14.80 -5.76 -12.07
CA THR A 228 -14.34 -7.11 -12.45
C THR A 228 -13.20 -7.63 -11.57
N TYR A 229 -12.45 -6.72 -10.94
CA TYR A 229 -11.41 -7.05 -9.96
C TYR A 229 -12.01 -7.62 -8.66
N MET A 230 -13.07 -7.00 -8.13
CA MET A 230 -13.76 -7.46 -6.91
C MET A 230 -14.38 -8.84 -7.12
N VAL A 231 -15.14 -9.01 -8.22
CA VAL A 231 -15.73 -10.31 -8.59
C VAL A 231 -14.65 -11.37 -8.80
N ARG A 232 -13.53 -11.01 -9.46
CA ARG A 232 -12.41 -11.93 -9.62
C ARG A 232 -11.82 -12.38 -8.29
N ASN A 233 -11.59 -11.44 -7.37
CA ASN A 233 -11.02 -11.76 -6.06
C ASN A 233 -11.92 -12.68 -5.25
N ILE A 234 -13.24 -12.52 -5.35
CA ILE A 234 -14.21 -13.42 -4.72
C ILE A 234 -14.12 -14.82 -5.35
N LEU A 235 -14.17 -14.94 -6.68
CA LEU A 235 -14.12 -16.21 -7.37
C LEU A 235 -12.78 -16.97 -7.23
N GLU A 236 -11.67 -16.26 -6.96
CA GLU A 236 -10.33 -16.84 -6.83
C GLU A 236 -9.92 -17.19 -5.39
N ASN A 237 -10.72 -16.79 -4.40
CA ASN A 237 -10.34 -16.95 -2.99
C ASN A 237 -10.96 -18.22 -2.40
N ASP A 238 -10.11 -19.15 -2.01
CA ASP A 238 -10.47 -20.42 -1.39
C ASP A 238 -11.07 -20.29 0.03
N VAL A 239 -11.04 -19.11 0.63
CA VAL A 239 -11.75 -18.80 1.87
C VAL A 239 -13.25 -19.09 1.77
N TYR A 240 -13.87 -18.85 0.61
CA TYR A 240 -15.32 -19.06 0.46
C TYR A 240 -15.76 -20.53 0.50
N CYS A 241 -14.83 -21.47 0.27
CA CYS A 241 -15.08 -22.90 0.47
C CYS A 241 -14.53 -23.45 1.80
N GLY A 242 -14.38 -22.59 2.81
CA GLY A 242 -13.93 -22.98 4.14
C GLY A 242 -12.43 -23.28 4.26
N THR A 243 -11.64 -22.97 3.24
CA THR A 243 -10.19 -23.24 3.21
C THR A 243 -9.39 -21.98 3.49
N LEU A 244 -8.59 -21.98 4.54
CA LEU A 244 -7.63 -20.90 4.80
C LEU A 244 -6.28 -21.25 4.17
N ARG A 245 -5.81 -20.41 3.25
CA ARG A 245 -4.50 -20.54 2.62
C ARG A 245 -3.61 -19.37 3.03
N THR A 246 -2.52 -19.66 3.71
CA THR A 246 -1.55 -18.68 4.23
C THR A 246 -0.21 -18.82 3.49
N HIS A 247 0.79 -18.03 3.85
CA HIS A 247 2.15 -18.05 3.29
C HIS A 247 2.22 -17.86 1.76
N LYS A 248 1.28 -17.09 1.19
CA LYS A 248 1.23 -16.82 -0.27
C LYS A 248 2.36 -15.89 -0.76
N LYS A 249 3.02 -15.16 0.15
CA LYS A 249 4.07 -14.18 -0.17
C LYS A 249 5.12 -14.15 0.93
N LYS A 250 6.37 -13.86 0.55
CA LYS A 250 7.51 -13.68 1.46
C LYS A 250 8.20 -12.35 1.17
N THR A 251 8.53 -11.59 2.22
CA THR A 251 9.34 -10.38 2.11
C THR A 251 10.78 -10.71 2.52
N VAL A 252 11.73 -10.56 1.60
CA VAL A 252 13.13 -10.99 1.79
C VAL A 252 13.92 -9.97 2.62
N SER A 253 13.71 -8.68 2.38
CA SER A 253 14.44 -7.60 3.05
C SER A 253 13.50 -6.66 3.79
N ILE A 254 14.03 -5.93 4.76
CA ILE A 254 13.29 -4.88 5.47
C ILE A 254 12.77 -3.87 4.44
N ARG A 255 11.43 -3.67 4.39
CA ARG A 255 10.74 -2.83 3.39
C ARG A 255 10.96 -3.24 1.92
N GLY A 256 11.49 -4.42 1.68
CA GLY A 256 11.57 -4.99 0.34
C GLY A 256 10.21 -5.34 -0.24
N LYS A 257 10.16 -5.53 -1.54
CA LYS A 257 8.96 -6.01 -2.21
C LYS A 257 8.65 -7.45 -1.80
N ALA A 258 7.37 -7.73 -1.57
CA ALA A 258 6.92 -9.08 -1.32
C ALA A 258 6.98 -9.91 -2.62
N ILE A 259 7.61 -11.07 -2.56
CA ILE A 259 7.70 -12.05 -3.65
C ILE A 259 6.57 -13.06 -3.45
N LYS A 260 5.87 -13.42 -4.52
CA LYS A 260 4.89 -14.51 -4.49
C LYS A 260 5.62 -15.84 -4.39
N LEU A 261 5.14 -16.71 -3.54
CA LEU A 261 5.63 -18.08 -3.40
C LEU A 261 4.83 -19.01 -4.33
N PRO A 262 5.45 -20.12 -4.78
CA PRO A 262 4.75 -21.18 -5.49
C PRO A 262 3.69 -21.85 -4.59
N GLU A 263 2.69 -22.47 -5.19
CA GLU A 263 1.54 -23.01 -4.45
C GLU A 263 1.93 -24.15 -3.49
N GLU A 264 3.00 -24.85 -3.78
CA GLU A 264 3.55 -25.95 -2.96
C GLU A 264 4.09 -25.46 -1.61
N GLU A 265 4.52 -24.20 -1.54
CA GLU A 265 5.01 -23.61 -0.30
C GLU A 265 3.90 -22.98 0.56
N HIS A 266 2.66 -22.96 0.07
CA HIS A 266 1.53 -22.41 0.82
C HIS A 266 1.10 -23.37 1.94
N PHE A 267 0.73 -22.81 3.09
CA PHE A 267 0.04 -23.58 4.12
C PHE A 267 -1.45 -23.55 3.88
N VAL A 268 -2.06 -24.73 3.77
CA VAL A 268 -3.48 -24.91 3.44
C VAL A 268 -4.17 -25.61 4.60
N PHE A 269 -5.25 -25.01 5.10
CA PHE A 269 -6.07 -25.54 6.18
C PHE A 269 -7.49 -25.71 5.66
N GLU A 270 -7.85 -26.95 5.38
CA GLU A 270 -9.22 -27.30 4.95
C GLU A 270 -10.15 -27.29 6.17
N ASN A 271 -11.43 -26.96 5.93
CA ASN A 271 -12.46 -26.89 6.99
C ASN A 271 -12.06 -26.00 8.18
N HIS A 272 -11.33 -24.91 7.91
CA HIS A 272 -10.87 -23.99 8.94
C HIS A 272 -12.05 -23.15 9.52
N HIS A 273 -13.04 -22.86 8.73
CA HIS A 273 -14.21 -22.04 9.06
C HIS A 273 -15.41 -22.49 8.23
N GLU A 274 -16.59 -22.02 8.58
CA GLU A 274 -17.81 -22.31 7.84
C GLU A 274 -17.70 -21.82 6.39
N ALA A 275 -18.02 -22.72 5.45
CA ALA A 275 -18.01 -22.42 4.02
C ALA A 275 -19.32 -21.72 3.60
N ILE A 276 -19.22 -20.64 2.81
CA ILE A 276 -20.38 -20.05 2.13
C ILE A 276 -20.72 -20.84 0.88
N ILE A 277 -19.70 -21.36 0.18
CA ILE A 277 -19.83 -22.08 -1.09
C ILE A 277 -19.26 -23.49 -0.95
N SER A 278 -19.92 -24.47 -1.55
CA SER A 278 -19.41 -25.84 -1.55
C SER A 278 -18.07 -25.95 -2.30
N LYS A 279 -17.24 -26.93 -1.92
CA LYS A 279 -15.94 -27.17 -2.54
C LYS A 279 -16.08 -27.53 -4.03
N GLU A 280 -17.18 -28.22 -4.40
CA GLU A 280 -17.51 -28.58 -5.77
C GLU A 280 -17.77 -27.32 -6.61
N THR A 281 -18.62 -26.41 -6.12
CA THR A 281 -18.93 -25.15 -6.80
C THR A 281 -17.67 -24.27 -6.95
N PHE A 282 -16.83 -24.21 -5.93
CA PHE A 282 -15.57 -23.50 -6.01
C PHE A 282 -14.65 -24.09 -7.07
N ASN A 283 -14.47 -25.42 -7.09
CA ASN A 283 -13.63 -26.11 -8.05
C ASN A 283 -14.15 -25.90 -9.50
N LEU A 284 -15.46 -25.99 -9.70
CA LEU A 284 -16.08 -25.71 -10.99
C LEU A 284 -15.77 -24.27 -11.45
N ALA A 285 -15.84 -23.30 -10.55
CA ALA A 285 -15.48 -21.91 -10.88
C ALA A 285 -14.01 -21.79 -11.30
N GLN A 286 -13.07 -22.51 -10.64
CA GLN A 286 -11.65 -22.53 -11.04
C GLN A 286 -11.44 -23.19 -12.42
N GLU A 287 -12.13 -24.28 -12.73
CA GLU A 287 -12.06 -24.93 -14.04
C GLU A 287 -12.55 -24.00 -15.16
N ILE A 288 -13.72 -23.38 -14.99
CA ILE A 288 -14.26 -22.41 -15.95
C ILE A 288 -13.25 -21.29 -16.19
N ARG A 289 -12.60 -20.82 -15.11
CA ARG A 289 -11.57 -19.79 -15.20
C ARG A 289 -10.35 -20.27 -15.99
N LYS A 290 -9.83 -21.46 -15.71
CA LYS A 290 -8.68 -22.05 -16.43
C LYS A 290 -8.99 -22.22 -17.92
N ARG A 291 -10.15 -22.71 -18.28
CA ARG A 291 -10.60 -22.83 -19.67
C ARG A 291 -10.63 -21.48 -20.39
N LYS A 292 -11.21 -20.44 -19.74
CA LYS A 292 -11.26 -19.07 -20.29
C LYS A 292 -9.87 -18.39 -20.41
N LEU A 293 -8.89 -18.79 -19.63
CA LEU A 293 -7.51 -18.31 -19.75
C LEU A 293 -6.79 -18.96 -20.93
N ASN A 294 -6.93 -20.26 -21.11
CA ASN A 294 -6.29 -21.01 -22.19
C ASN A 294 -6.77 -20.57 -23.57
N THR A 295 -8.06 -20.21 -23.72
CA THR A 295 -8.59 -19.65 -24.97
C THR A 295 -8.07 -18.24 -25.30
N LYS A 296 -7.48 -17.50 -24.34
CA LYS A 296 -6.88 -16.18 -24.57
C LYS A 296 -5.39 -16.20 -24.89
N SER A 297 -4.73 -17.33 -24.71
CA SER A 297 -3.28 -17.49 -24.86
C SER A 297 -2.77 -17.41 -26.31
N THR A 298 -3.65 -17.43 -27.30
CA THR A 298 -3.28 -17.34 -28.73
C THR A 298 -3.21 -15.93 -29.31
N SER A 299 -3.54 -14.88 -28.54
CA SER A 299 -3.35 -13.51 -29.03
C SER A 299 -1.93 -13.04 -28.74
N SER A 300 -1.12 -12.98 -29.78
CA SER A 300 0.27 -12.54 -29.81
C SER A 300 0.55 -11.36 -28.88
N THR A 301 1.60 -11.49 -28.07
CA THR A 301 2.27 -10.47 -27.27
C THR A 301 2.99 -9.42 -28.13
N ARG A 302 2.39 -8.92 -29.20
CA ARG A 302 2.91 -7.77 -29.90
C ARG A 302 2.76 -6.56 -28.95
N LYS A 303 3.89 -6.05 -28.43
CA LYS A 303 3.96 -4.76 -27.74
C LYS A 303 3.37 -3.71 -28.67
N ARG A 304 2.09 -3.32 -28.44
CA ARG A 304 1.43 -2.27 -29.18
C ARG A 304 1.72 -0.95 -28.49
N ASN A 305 2.60 -0.13 -29.07
CA ASN A 305 2.90 1.17 -28.51
C ASN A 305 1.71 2.11 -28.75
N TYR A 306 1.11 2.54 -27.65
CA TYR A 306 0.08 3.59 -27.62
C TYR A 306 0.70 4.83 -27.01
N TYR A 307 1.05 5.79 -27.85
CA TYR A 307 1.84 6.98 -27.48
C TYR A 307 1.17 7.85 -26.41
N PHE A 308 -0.16 7.90 -26.36
CA PHE A 308 -0.91 8.74 -25.43
C PHE A 308 -1.45 7.99 -24.21
N SER A 309 -1.14 6.71 -24.06
CA SER A 309 -1.58 5.93 -22.92
C SER A 309 -0.88 6.41 -21.63
N GLY A 310 -1.67 6.81 -20.63
CA GLY A 310 -1.16 7.39 -19.39
C GLY A 310 -0.82 8.88 -19.42
N LEU A 311 -0.73 9.49 -20.61
CA LEU A 311 -0.46 10.94 -20.76
C LEU A 311 -1.72 11.78 -20.83
N CYS A 312 -2.82 11.21 -21.35
CA CYS A 312 -4.08 11.92 -21.54
C CYS A 312 -5.09 11.63 -20.44
N ARG A 313 -5.91 12.62 -20.14
CA ARG A 313 -7.06 12.51 -19.24
C ARG A 313 -8.36 12.58 -20.02
N CYS A 314 -9.38 11.87 -19.54
CA CYS A 314 -10.72 11.93 -20.13
C CYS A 314 -11.36 13.31 -19.85
N GLY A 315 -11.87 13.97 -20.90
CA GLY A 315 -12.52 15.27 -20.77
C GLY A 315 -13.84 15.25 -19.98
N ASP A 316 -14.52 14.07 -19.94
CA ASP A 316 -15.81 13.94 -19.23
C ASP A 316 -15.64 13.64 -17.74
N CYS A 317 -14.65 12.81 -17.36
CA CYS A 317 -14.52 12.33 -15.97
C CYS A 317 -13.12 12.54 -15.35
N GLY A 318 -12.18 13.15 -16.07
CA GLY A 318 -10.82 13.45 -15.58
C GLY A 318 -9.88 12.25 -15.40
N PHE A 319 -10.37 11.00 -15.56
CA PHE A 319 -9.55 9.81 -15.38
C PHE A 319 -8.64 9.52 -16.57
N GLY A 320 -7.62 8.68 -16.34
CA GLY A 320 -6.65 8.31 -17.36
C GLY A 320 -7.27 7.63 -18.58
N VAL A 321 -6.66 7.85 -19.73
CA VAL A 321 -7.04 7.25 -21.01
C VAL A 321 -6.08 6.12 -21.35
N SER A 322 -6.59 4.97 -21.76
CA SER A 322 -5.83 3.76 -22.11
C SER A 322 -5.94 3.45 -23.59
N GLY A 323 -4.86 2.98 -24.19
CA GLY A 323 -4.86 2.49 -25.56
C GLY A 323 -5.67 1.19 -25.70
N ILE A 324 -6.45 1.10 -26.74
CA ILE A 324 -7.22 -0.08 -27.11
C ILE A 324 -7.01 -0.43 -28.59
N THR A 325 -7.29 -1.70 -28.93
CA THR A 325 -7.42 -2.11 -30.31
C THR A 325 -8.89 -2.28 -30.64
N ILE A 326 -9.36 -1.51 -31.58
CA ILE A 326 -10.74 -1.60 -32.08
C ILE A 326 -10.72 -2.51 -33.30
N THR A 327 -11.29 -3.71 -33.17
CA THR A 327 -11.40 -4.69 -34.26
C THR A 327 -12.83 -4.64 -34.78
N ARG A 328 -13.04 -3.97 -35.90
CA ARG A 328 -14.28 -4.04 -36.66
C ARG A 328 -13.99 -4.76 -37.99
N LYS A 329 -13.97 -4.06 -39.14
CA LYS A 329 -13.53 -4.62 -40.42
C LYS A 329 -11.99 -4.64 -40.53
N GLN A 330 -11.30 -3.68 -39.93
CA GLN A 330 -9.83 -3.61 -39.82
C GLN A 330 -9.43 -3.31 -38.38
N SER A 331 -8.29 -3.86 -37.94
CA SER A 331 -7.75 -3.65 -36.61
C SER A 331 -7.09 -2.27 -36.50
N GLN A 332 -7.73 -1.32 -35.84
CA GLN A 332 -7.25 0.04 -35.65
C GLN A 332 -6.84 0.30 -34.19
N LYS A 333 -5.79 1.12 -34.01
CA LYS A 333 -5.43 1.63 -32.68
C LYS A 333 -6.43 2.71 -32.28
N GLY A 334 -6.86 2.71 -31.06
CA GLY A 334 -7.73 3.74 -30.48
C GLY A 334 -7.45 3.98 -29.02
N TYR A 335 -8.20 4.86 -28.42
CA TYR A 335 -8.07 5.22 -27.01
C TYR A 335 -9.45 5.22 -26.35
N GLU A 336 -9.51 4.76 -25.10
CA GLU A 336 -10.73 4.65 -24.33
C GLU A 336 -10.51 5.14 -22.90
N CYS A 337 -11.50 5.77 -22.29
CA CYS A 337 -11.47 6.15 -20.88
C CYS A 337 -11.41 4.91 -20.00
N SER A 338 -10.49 4.88 -19.02
CA SER A 338 -10.35 3.77 -18.08
C SER A 338 -11.61 3.55 -17.25
N GLN A 339 -12.35 4.59 -16.89
CA GLN A 339 -13.62 4.47 -16.18
C GLN A 339 -14.73 3.89 -17.07
N TYR A 340 -14.81 4.32 -18.34
CA TYR A 340 -15.75 3.72 -19.29
C TYR A 340 -15.43 2.23 -19.53
N ARG A 341 -14.15 1.90 -19.66
CA ARG A 341 -13.71 0.51 -19.85
C ARG A 341 -14.12 -0.40 -18.67
N THR A 342 -14.05 0.13 -17.46
CA THR A 342 -14.33 -0.64 -16.24
C THR A 342 -15.82 -0.66 -15.90
N TYR A 343 -16.49 0.48 -15.96
CA TYR A 343 -17.87 0.66 -15.46
C TYR A 343 -18.89 1.02 -16.55
N GLY A 344 -18.46 1.16 -17.81
CA GLY A 344 -19.33 1.57 -18.92
C GLY A 344 -19.91 2.95 -18.73
N LYS A 345 -21.16 3.14 -19.23
CA LYS A 345 -21.89 4.41 -19.15
C LYS A 345 -22.23 4.86 -17.73
N ALA A 346 -22.17 3.96 -16.75
CA ALA A 346 -22.46 4.27 -15.34
C ALA A 346 -21.50 5.32 -14.75
N ARG A 347 -20.28 5.44 -15.28
CA ARG A 347 -19.28 6.39 -14.78
C ARG A 347 -18.70 7.37 -15.79
N CYS A 348 -18.77 7.07 -17.08
CA CYS A 348 -18.26 7.94 -18.13
C CYS A 348 -19.01 7.69 -19.42
N LYS A 349 -19.34 8.76 -20.17
CA LYS A 349 -20.04 8.66 -21.45
C LYS A 349 -19.08 8.37 -22.62
N TRP A 350 -17.79 8.63 -22.46
CA TRP A 350 -16.82 8.52 -23.54
C TRP A 350 -16.35 7.09 -23.78
N ARG A 351 -16.87 6.48 -24.84
CA ARG A 351 -16.57 5.09 -25.25
C ARG A 351 -15.23 4.91 -25.94
N GLY A 352 -14.57 5.98 -26.38
CA GLY A 352 -13.37 5.93 -27.22
C GLY A 352 -13.64 5.99 -28.70
N GLN A 353 -12.63 6.45 -29.45
CA GLN A 353 -12.67 6.56 -30.91
C GLN A 353 -11.40 5.98 -31.54
N PRO A 354 -11.46 5.43 -32.78
CA PRO A 354 -10.26 5.02 -33.51
C PRO A 354 -9.42 6.24 -33.94
N GLY A 355 -8.11 6.12 -33.87
CA GLY A 355 -7.15 6.98 -34.56
C GLY A 355 -6.74 8.29 -33.92
N SER A 356 -7.47 8.88 -33.01
CA SER A 356 -7.09 10.16 -32.37
C SER A 356 -7.46 10.21 -30.90
N PRO A 357 -6.61 10.76 -30.02
CA PRO A 357 -7.08 11.24 -28.73
C PRO A 357 -8.07 12.36 -29.04
N ALA A 358 -9.30 12.20 -28.56
CA ALA A 358 -10.37 13.15 -28.81
C ALA A 358 -9.88 14.59 -28.58
N ARG A 359 -10.25 15.51 -29.46
CA ARG A 359 -9.92 16.97 -29.45
C ARG A 359 -10.24 17.70 -28.14
N ARG A 360 -10.77 17.04 -27.11
CA ARG A 360 -11.10 17.58 -25.76
C ARG A 360 -10.10 17.28 -24.65
N ALA A 361 -9.01 16.55 -24.92
CA ALA A 361 -8.02 16.21 -23.89
C ALA A 361 -6.87 17.22 -23.75
N SER A 362 -6.82 18.30 -24.51
CA SER A 362 -5.62 19.12 -24.68
C SER A 362 -5.64 20.51 -24.03
N GLN A 363 -6.55 20.85 -23.12
CA GLN A 363 -6.61 22.23 -22.59
C GLN A 363 -6.38 22.41 -21.09
N GLN A 364 -5.63 21.52 -20.41
CA GLN A 364 -5.25 21.77 -19.01
C GLN A 364 -3.76 21.59 -18.71
N ARG A 365 -2.87 22.03 -19.60
CA ARG A 365 -1.43 22.13 -19.30
C ARG A 365 -0.89 23.56 -19.20
N SER A 366 -1.72 24.55 -18.96
CA SER A 366 -1.24 25.93 -18.83
C SER A 366 -1.92 26.69 -17.69
N ARG A 367 -1.86 26.16 -16.48
CA ARG A 367 -2.07 26.95 -15.24
C ARG A 367 -1.43 26.22 -14.06
N ASN A 368 -0.13 26.19 -14.03
CA ASN A 368 0.74 26.11 -12.84
C ASN A 368 2.18 26.15 -13.36
N SER A 369 2.61 27.31 -13.78
CA SER A 369 3.99 27.80 -13.79
C SER A 369 4.05 28.93 -12.78
#